data_09b92f6d4711608ae9008db9e6f8d593
#
_entry.id   09b92f6d4711608ae9008db9e6f8d593
#
_cell.length_a   1.000
_cell.length_b   1.000
_cell.length_c   1.000
_cell.angle_alpha   90.00
_cell.angle_beta   90.00
_cell.angle_gamma   90.00
#
_symmetry.space_group_name_H-M   'P 1'
#
loop_
_entity.id
_entity.type
_entity.pdbx_description
1 polymer ?
#
loop_
_entity_poly.entity_id
_entity_poly.type
_entity_poly.pdbx_seq_one_letter_code
_entity_poly.pdbx_strand_id
1 'polypeptide(L)'
;MASQIRSGLKAALRLTIVSGLVLPSLLIGASDYEKWEKEIASYEQADRTNPPPKGGLLFIGSSTIRLWKTLATDFPQQGVINRGFGGSQIVDSTHFAERIIFPCAPRMILLRAGGNDIHAGKSPELVFSDFRAFVAKVHEKLPDTQIAYIALSPSIVRWDEKERGEALNRMIRDYTREIPGLKYIAAESISLGSDGKPRPELFVADKLHFSPEGYKLLTESVRPHLPK
;
A
#
# COMPACT_ATOMS: atom_id res chain seq x y z
N MET A 1 45.46 27.88 -73.54
CA MET A 1 45.61 26.40 -73.65
C MET A 1 45.40 25.82 -72.26
N ALA A 2 44.48 24.96 -72.21
CA ALA A 2 43.88 24.27 -71.10
C ALA A 2 44.80 23.38 -70.28
N SER A 3 44.50 23.19 -69.02
CA SER A 3 44.39 21.87 -68.44
C SER A 3 43.77 21.98 -67.05
N GLN A 4 42.61 21.39 -66.90
CA GLN A 4 41.88 21.20 -65.60
C GLN A 4 42.53 20.04 -64.85
N ILE A 5 42.74 20.19 -63.55
CA ILE A 5 42.98 19.08 -62.66
C ILE A 5 41.84 19.09 -61.59
N ARG A 6 40.98 18.10 -61.64
CA ARG A 6 39.98 17.79 -60.67
C ARG A 6 40.63 17.09 -59.50
N SER A 7 40.53 17.66 -58.27
CA SER A 7 40.82 16.95 -57.02
C SER A 7 39.51 16.54 -56.33
N GLY A 8 39.29 15.23 -56.29
CA GLY A 8 38.14 14.62 -55.61
C GLY A 8 38.30 14.67 -54.10
N LEU A 9 37.31 15.24 -53.42
CA LEU A 9 37.22 15.26 -51.98
C LEU A 9 36.51 13.98 -51.52
N LYS A 10 37.25 13.09 -50.88
CA LYS A 10 36.69 11.89 -50.22
C LYS A 10 36.10 12.32 -48.86
N ALA A 11 34.80 12.34 -48.75
CA ALA A 11 34.10 12.52 -47.48
C ALA A 11 34.21 11.21 -46.65
N ALA A 12 34.92 11.26 -45.54
CA ALA A 12 34.98 10.18 -44.57
C ALA A 12 33.77 10.26 -43.65
N LEU A 13 32.84 9.31 -43.77
CA LEU A 13 31.69 9.13 -42.90
C LEU A 13 32.16 8.61 -41.52
N ARG A 14 32.16 9.47 -40.51
CA ARG A 14 32.44 9.06 -39.13
C ARG A 14 31.18 8.45 -38.55
N LEU A 15 31.20 7.14 -38.37
CA LEU A 15 30.16 6.38 -37.65
C LEU A 15 30.34 6.63 -36.15
N THR A 16 29.46 7.44 -35.56
CA THR A 16 29.42 7.67 -34.11
C THR A 16 28.62 6.51 -33.47
N ILE A 17 29.32 5.58 -32.84
CA ILE A 17 28.68 4.53 -32.04
C ILE A 17 28.19 5.19 -30.75
N VAL A 18 26.88 5.41 -30.66
CA VAL A 18 26.21 5.78 -29.38
C VAL A 18 26.14 4.51 -28.56
N SER A 19 27.06 4.38 -27.60
CA SER A 19 27.03 3.32 -26.60
C SER A 19 25.86 3.62 -25.66
N GLY A 20 24.69 3.00 -25.87
CA GLY A 20 23.56 3.05 -24.97
C GLY A 20 23.94 2.39 -23.64
N LEU A 21 24.04 3.17 -22.57
CA LEU A 21 24.08 2.65 -21.22
C LEU A 21 22.72 1.95 -20.95
N VAL A 22 22.73 0.63 -21.06
CA VAL A 22 21.64 -0.19 -20.50
C VAL A 22 21.80 -0.15 -18.99
N LEU A 23 21.02 0.71 -18.32
CA LEU A 23 20.87 0.63 -16.86
C LEU A 23 20.32 -0.76 -16.54
N PRO A 24 20.95 -1.51 -15.61
CA PRO A 24 20.37 -2.76 -15.17
C PRO A 24 19.02 -2.44 -14.52
N SER A 25 17.93 -2.90 -15.12
CA SER A 25 16.65 -3.02 -14.44
C SER A 25 16.94 -3.87 -13.21
N LEU A 26 16.81 -3.29 -12.01
CA LEU A 26 16.76 -4.04 -10.78
C LEU A 26 15.61 -5.05 -10.92
N LEU A 27 15.96 -6.27 -11.28
CA LEU A 27 15.11 -7.44 -11.11
C LEU A 27 14.87 -7.58 -9.62
N ILE A 28 13.80 -6.94 -9.11
CA ILE A 28 13.20 -7.35 -7.85
C ILE A 28 12.74 -8.77 -8.12
N GLY A 29 13.47 -9.73 -7.58
CA GLY A 29 13.31 -11.14 -7.92
C GLY A 29 11.92 -11.63 -7.57
N ALA A 30 11.37 -12.51 -8.39
CA ALA A 30 10.12 -13.23 -8.14
C ALA A 30 10.09 -13.91 -6.75
N SER A 31 11.25 -14.16 -6.14
CA SER A 31 11.42 -14.76 -4.82
C SER A 31 10.91 -13.91 -3.66
N ASP A 32 10.84 -12.58 -3.76
CA ASP A 32 10.43 -11.74 -2.64
C ASP A 32 8.92 -11.82 -2.34
N TYR A 33 8.10 -12.18 -3.32
CA TYR A 33 6.65 -12.33 -3.17
C TYR A 33 6.20 -13.76 -2.84
N GLU A 34 7.04 -14.75 -3.03
CA GLU A 34 6.73 -16.18 -2.84
C GLU A 34 6.26 -16.49 -1.42
N LYS A 35 6.78 -15.78 -0.44
CA LYS A 35 6.39 -15.94 0.98
C LYS A 35 4.90 -15.74 1.25
N TRP A 36 4.17 -14.99 0.40
CA TRP A 36 2.73 -14.78 0.55
C TRP A 36 1.88 -15.59 -0.44
N GLU A 37 2.51 -16.29 -1.39
CA GLU A 37 1.78 -16.99 -2.45
C GLU A 37 0.69 -17.92 -1.91
N LYS A 38 0.98 -18.65 -0.82
CA LYS A 38 0.00 -19.53 -0.15
C LYS A 38 -1.21 -18.73 0.38
N GLU A 39 -0.99 -17.55 0.96
CA GLU A 39 -2.06 -16.73 1.51
C GLU A 39 -2.89 -16.08 0.38
N ILE A 40 -2.23 -15.59 -0.65
CA ILE A 40 -2.88 -15.02 -1.84
C ILE A 40 -3.71 -16.08 -2.58
N ALA A 41 -3.14 -17.27 -2.82
CA ALA A 41 -3.85 -18.38 -3.44
C ALA A 41 -5.06 -18.83 -2.61
N SER A 42 -4.99 -18.71 -1.27
CA SER A 42 -6.15 -19.03 -0.41
C SER A 42 -7.30 -18.03 -0.61
N TYR A 43 -7.03 -16.75 -0.85
CA TYR A 43 -8.05 -15.77 -1.20
C TYR A 43 -8.70 -16.09 -2.55
N GLU A 44 -7.90 -16.40 -3.57
CA GLU A 44 -8.42 -16.79 -4.89
C GLU A 44 -9.27 -18.05 -4.81
N GLN A 45 -8.86 -19.04 -4.01
CA GLN A 45 -9.64 -20.26 -3.82
C GLN A 45 -10.96 -19.99 -3.09
N ALA A 46 -10.94 -19.16 -2.05
CA ALA A 46 -12.16 -18.75 -1.35
C ALA A 46 -13.14 -18.02 -2.29
N ASP A 47 -12.61 -17.13 -3.13
CA ASP A 47 -13.42 -16.37 -4.10
C ASP A 47 -14.03 -17.24 -5.19
N ARG A 48 -13.37 -18.32 -5.59
CA ARG A 48 -13.96 -19.31 -6.53
C ARG A 48 -15.14 -20.05 -5.90
N THR A 49 -15.07 -20.33 -4.61
CA THR A 49 -16.12 -21.06 -3.89
C THR A 49 -17.27 -20.15 -3.45
N ASN A 50 -16.94 -18.95 -3.00
CA ASN A 50 -17.87 -17.94 -2.52
C ASN A 50 -17.41 -16.55 -3.01
N PRO A 51 -17.82 -16.16 -4.22
CA PRO A 51 -17.41 -14.89 -4.81
C PRO A 51 -17.74 -13.70 -3.91
N PRO A 52 -16.80 -12.79 -3.67
CA PRO A 52 -17.06 -11.61 -2.86
C PRO A 52 -18.10 -10.70 -3.54
N PRO A 53 -18.90 -9.97 -2.74
CA PRO A 53 -19.88 -9.05 -3.29
C PRO A 53 -19.18 -7.93 -4.08
N LYS A 54 -19.64 -7.69 -5.31
CA LYS A 54 -19.21 -6.53 -6.09
C LYS A 54 -19.64 -5.24 -5.39
N GLY A 55 -18.79 -4.22 -5.46
CA GLY A 55 -19.06 -2.95 -4.79
C GLY A 55 -18.96 -3.02 -3.26
N GLY A 56 -18.37 -4.07 -2.68
CA GLY A 56 -18.10 -4.18 -1.25
C GLY A 56 -17.00 -3.21 -0.76
N LEU A 57 -16.76 -3.22 0.55
CA LEU A 57 -15.60 -2.55 1.16
C LEU A 57 -14.44 -3.53 1.25
N LEU A 58 -13.35 -3.23 0.58
CA LEU A 58 -12.14 -4.07 0.60
C LEU A 58 -11.11 -3.49 1.56
N PHE A 59 -10.81 -4.23 2.63
CA PHE A 59 -9.73 -3.91 3.57
C PHE A 59 -8.46 -4.67 3.15
N ILE A 60 -7.39 -3.93 2.90
CA ILE A 60 -6.10 -4.49 2.47
C ILE A 60 -4.95 -3.90 3.29
N GLY A 61 -3.87 -4.63 3.38
CA GLY A 61 -2.64 -4.24 4.08
C GLY A 61 -2.03 -5.39 4.84
N SER A 62 -1.35 -5.08 5.91
CA SER A 62 -0.52 -6.03 6.64
C SER A 62 -1.30 -6.81 7.73
N SER A 63 -0.56 -7.26 8.73
CA SER A 63 -1.11 -8.07 9.83
C SER A 63 -2.26 -7.42 10.59
N THR A 64 -2.31 -6.09 10.70
CA THR A 64 -3.44 -5.41 11.35
C THR A 64 -4.76 -5.73 10.64
N ILE A 65 -4.78 -5.74 9.31
CA ILE A 65 -5.99 -6.11 8.56
C ILE A 65 -6.22 -7.63 8.65
N ARG A 66 -5.19 -8.45 8.44
CA ARG A 66 -5.30 -9.92 8.49
C ARG A 66 -5.87 -10.42 9.83
N LEU A 67 -5.44 -9.80 10.93
CA LEU A 67 -5.83 -10.21 12.30
C LEU A 67 -7.14 -9.59 12.78
N TRP A 68 -7.78 -8.72 12.00
CA TRP A 68 -9.06 -8.12 12.35
C TRP A 68 -10.20 -9.14 12.17
N LYS A 69 -10.34 -10.02 13.16
CA LYS A 69 -11.26 -11.17 13.08
C LYS A 69 -12.74 -10.76 13.11
N THR A 70 -13.06 -9.63 13.75
CA THR A 70 -14.41 -9.10 13.87
C THR A 70 -14.81 -8.18 12.72
N LEU A 71 -13.96 -8.00 11.70
CA LEU A 71 -14.13 -7.01 10.64
C LEU A 71 -15.52 -7.04 9.99
N ALA A 72 -16.04 -8.22 9.67
CA ALA A 72 -17.36 -8.38 9.06
C ALA A 72 -18.51 -8.02 10.02
N THR A 73 -18.35 -8.32 11.31
CA THR A 73 -19.33 -7.99 12.36
C THR A 73 -19.25 -6.54 12.83
N ASP A 74 -18.07 -5.93 12.71
CA ASP A 74 -17.87 -4.52 13.01
C ASP A 74 -18.53 -3.60 11.98
N PHE A 75 -18.64 -4.06 10.74
CA PHE A 75 -19.24 -3.33 9.62
C PHE A 75 -20.31 -4.18 8.90
N PRO A 76 -21.40 -4.53 9.58
CA PRO A 76 -22.46 -5.35 8.99
C PRO A 76 -23.09 -4.63 7.79
N GLN A 77 -23.59 -5.38 6.82
CA GLN A 77 -24.25 -4.87 5.60
C GLN A 77 -23.37 -4.09 4.63
N GLN A 78 -22.07 -3.96 4.89
CA GLN A 78 -21.14 -3.23 4.02
C GLN A 78 -20.48 -4.11 2.94
N GLY A 79 -20.75 -5.41 2.92
CA GLY A 79 -20.08 -6.33 1.99
C GLY A 79 -18.55 -6.32 2.19
N VAL A 80 -18.11 -6.51 3.44
CA VAL A 80 -16.69 -6.40 3.81
C VAL A 80 -15.88 -7.56 3.26
N ILE A 81 -14.74 -7.24 2.66
CA ILE A 81 -13.76 -8.17 2.09
C ILE A 81 -12.42 -7.93 2.79
N ASN A 82 -11.87 -8.94 3.46
CA ASN A 82 -10.55 -8.86 4.10
C ASN A 82 -9.48 -9.44 3.16
N ARG A 83 -8.49 -8.62 2.80
CA ARG A 83 -7.32 -8.96 1.98
C ARG A 83 -6.01 -8.59 2.67
N GLY A 84 -5.99 -8.69 4.01
CA GLY A 84 -4.78 -8.48 4.79
C GLY A 84 -3.85 -9.68 4.74
N PHE A 85 -2.55 -9.45 4.54
CA PHE A 85 -1.53 -10.51 4.60
C PHE A 85 -0.33 -10.06 5.43
N GLY A 86 0.10 -10.95 6.35
CA GLY A 86 1.00 -10.58 7.44
C GLY A 86 2.39 -10.19 6.97
N GLY A 87 2.95 -9.12 7.54
CA GLY A 87 4.30 -8.66 7.23
C GLY A 87 4.42 -7.89 5.91
N SER A 88 3.32 -7.71 5.15
CA SER A 88 3.35 -7.04 3.87
C SER A 88 3.65 -5.55 3.99
N GLN A 89 4.27 -5.03 2.94
CA GLN A 89 4.53 -3.63 2.66
C GLN A 89 3.49 -3.08 1.66
N ILE A 90 3.52 -1.78 1.36
CA ILE A 90 2.59 -1.19 0.39
C ILE A 90 2.82 -1.75 -1.02
N VAL A 91 4.09 -1.92 -1.42
CA VAL A 91 4.45 -2.49 -2.72
C VAL A 91 3.89 -3.90 -2.94
N ASP A 92 3.74 -4.69 -1.87
CA ASP A 92 3.17 -6.03 -1.95
C ASP A 92 1.67 -5.99 -2.28
N SER A 93 0.94 -5.05 -1.66
CA SER A 93 -0.47 -4.80 -2.01
C SER A 93 -0.62 -4.34 -3.46
N THR A 94 0.33 -3.56 -3.97
CA THR A 94 0.39 -3.12 -5.37
C THR A 94 0.67 -4.31 -6.30
N HIS A 95 1.60 -5.18 -5.93
CA HIS A 95 1.96 -6.36 -6.73
C HIS A 95 0.77 -7.32 -6.90
N PHE A 96 0.10 -7.64 -5.81
CA PHE A 96 -1.01 -8.60 -5.81
C PHE A 96 -2.37 -8.00 -6.20
N ALA A 97 -2.44 -6.72 -6.58
CA ALA A 97 -3.72 -6.04 -6.87
C ALA A 97 -4.55 -6.75 -7.95
N GLU A 98 -3.92 -7.26 -9.01
CA GLU A 98 -4.58 -8.00 -10.10
C GLU A 98 -5.33 -9.25 -9.59
N ARG A 99 -4.84 -9.85 -8.52
CA ARG A 99 -5.32 -11.13 -8.01
C ARG A 99 -6.35 -10.97 -6.89
N ILE A 100 -6.18 -9.97 -6.02
CA ILE A 100 -6.98 -9.88 -4.78
C ILE A 100 -7.77 -8.58 -4.61
N ILE A 101 -7.57 -7.57 -5.49
CA ILE A 101 -8.34 -6.32 -5.47
C ILE A 101 -9.29 -6.24 -6.66
N PHE A 102 -8.76 -6.28 -7.88
CA PHE A 102 -9.54 -6.00 -9.09
C PHE A 102 -10.68 -7.00 -9.33
N PRO A 103 -10.52 -8.31 -9.05
CA PRO A 103 -11.64 -9.24 -9.17
C PRO A 103 -12.83 -8.91 -8.26
N CYS A 104 -12.60 -8.21 -7.14
CA CYS A 104 -13.66 -7.81 -6.20
C CYS A 104 -14.45 -6.58 -6.67
N ALA A 105 -13.86 -5.74 -7.55
CA ALA A 105 -14.44 -4.46 -7.99
C ALA A 105 -15.04 -3.65 -6.80
N PRO A 106 -14.25 -3.32 -5.76
CA PRO A 106 -14.75 -2.68 -4.55
C PRO A 106 -15.16 -1.22 -4.83
N ARG A 107 -16.23 -0.74 -4.16
CA ARG A 107 -16.56 0.70 -4.19
C ARG A 107 -15.59 1.54 -3.36
N MET A 108 -14.95 0.92 -2.36
CA MET A 108 -13.96 1.57 -1.53
C MET A 108 -12.90 0.56 -1.06
N ILE A 109 -11.64 0.97 -1.12
CA ILE A 109 -10.50 0.27 -0.55
C ILE A 109 -10.06 0.98 0.72
N LEU A 110 -9.88 0.24 1.81
CA LEU A 110 -9.31 0.74 3.06
C LEU A 110 -7.92 0.09 3.22
N LEU A 111 -6.89 0.90 3.02
CA LEU A 111 -5.48 0.45 3.09
C LEU A 111 -4.89 0.80 4.45
N ARG A 112 -4.33 -0.21 5.14
CA ARG A 112 -3.46 -0.01 6.31
C ARG A 112 -2.16 -0.79 6.16
N ALA A 113 -1.14 -0.12 5.66
CA ALA A 113 0.21 -0.61 5.45
C ALA A 113 1.21 0.56 5.59
N GLY A 114 2.51 0.28 5.56
CA GLY A 114 3.58 1.27 5.71
C GLY A 114 4.41 1.07 6.98
N GLY A 115 3.84 0.48 8.04
CA GLY A 115 4.59 0.20 9.27
C GLY A 115 5.71 -0.83 9.08
N ASN A 116 5.50 -1.84 8.25
CA ASN A 116 6.55 -2.81 7.92
C ASN A 116 7.60 -2.23 6.97
N ASP A 117 7.21 -1.31 6.11
CA ASP A 117 8.10 -0.56 5.22
C ASP A 117 9.10 0.26 6.06
N ILE A 118 8.59 1.03 7.03
CA ILE A 118 9.39 1.82 7.98
C ILE A 118 10.32 0.91 8.79
N HIS A 119 9.79 -0.21 9.30
CA HIS A 119 10.55 -1.20 10.07
C HIS A 119 11.67 -1.85 9.26
N ALA A 120 11.44 -2.07 7.96
CA ALA A 120 12.46 -2.55 7.03
C ALA A 120 13.50 -1.48 6.64
N GLY A 121 13.44 -0.28 7.22
CA GLY A 121 14.41 0.79 7.01
C GLY A 121 14.09 1.75 5.87
N LYS A 122 12.94 1.62 5.18
CA LYS A 122 12.54 2.59 4.14
C LYS A 122 12.31 3.97 4.76
N SER A 123 12.69 5.03 4.03
CA SER A 123 12.33 6.39 4.45
C SER A 123 10.82 6.66 4.25
N PRO A 124 10.23 7.60 5.02
CA PRO A 124 8.83 7.99 4.83
C PRO A 124 8.52 8.44 3.39
N GLU A 125 9.46 9.11 2.72
CA GLU A 125 9.32 9.58 1.33
C GLU A 125 9.22 8.41 0.35
N LEU A 126 10.03 7.37 0.54
CA LEU A 126 9.97 6.16 -0.29
C LEU A 126 8.65 5.43 -0.09
N VAL A 127 8.20 5.26 1.16
CA VAL A 127 6.91 4.62 1.46
C VAL A 127 5.75 5.44 0.92
N PHE A 128 5.84 6.76 0.98
CA PHE A 128 4.86 7.66 0.35
C PHE A 128 4.83 7.51 -1.18
N SER A 129 6.00 7.36 -1.82
CA SER A 129 6.06 7.06 -3.26
C SER A 129 5.39 5.73 -3.59
N ASP A 130 5.60 4.70 -2.77
CA ASP A 130 4.94 3.39 -2.90
C ASP A 130 3.41 3.52 -2.76
N PHE A 131 2.92 4.36 -1.84
CA PHE A 131 1.49 4.65 -1.69
C PHE A 131 0.91 5.32 -2.94
N ARG A 132 1.60 6.31 -3.51
CA ARG A 132 1.17 6.96 -4.75
C ARG A 132 1.10 5.97 -5.93
N ALA A 133 2.07 5.07 -6.02
CA ALA A 133 2.08 4.01 -7.04
C ALA A 133 0.91 3.04 -6.86
N PHE A 134 0.56 2.68 -5.62
CA PHE A 134 -0.64 1.91 -5.32
C PHE A 134 -1.91 2.61 -5.79
N VAL A 135 -2.07 3.89 -5.45
CA VAL A 135 -3.22 4.70 -5.88
C VAL A 135 -3.33 4.76 -7.40
N ALA A 136 -2.21 5.04 -8.08
CA ALA A 136 -2.17 5.11 -9.54
C ALA A 136 -2.57 3.78 -10.19
N LYS A 137 -2.05 2.65 -9.70
CA LYS A 137 -2.39 1.32 -10.21
C LYS A 137 -3.87 0.98 -9.99
N VAL A 138 -4.42 1.33 -8.84
CA VAL A 138 -5.85 1.08 -8.58
C VAL A 138 -6.71 1.94 -9.48
N HIS A 139 -6.46 3.24 -9.59
CA HIS A 139 -7.29 4.14 -10.40
C HIS A 139 -7.15 3.90 -11.91
N GLU A 140 -6.05 3.31 -12.38
CA GLU A 140 -5.91 2.87 -13.78
C GLU A 140 -6.98 1.81 -14.14
N LYS A 141 -7.29 0.88 -13.23
CA LYS A 141 -8.22 -0.23 -13.45
C LYS A 141 -9.62 0.02 -12.90
N LEU A 142 -9.72 0.76 -11.83
CA LEU A 142 -10.93 1.03 -11.07
C LEU A 142 -11.03 2.54 -10.76
N PRO A 143 -11.27 3.39 -11.78
CA PRO A 143 -11.18 4.85 -11.64
C PRO A 143 -12.18 5.44 -10.63
N ASP A 144 -13.32 4.79 -10.41
CA ASP A 144 -14.37 5.26 -9.50
C ASP A 144 -14.21 4.74 -8.07
N THR A 145 -13.26 3.82 -7.82
CA THR A 145 -13.04 3.24 -6.50
C THR A 145 -12.42 4.28 -5.56
N GLN A 146 -13.08 4.54 -4.44
CA GLN A 146 -12.51 5.38 -3.39
C GLN A 146 -11.38 4.64 -2.68
N ILE A 147 -10.34 5.37 -2.28
CA ILE A 147 -9.23 4.80 -1.49
C ILE A 147 -9.10 5.58 -0.19
N ALA A 148 -9.25 4.90 0.94
CA ALA A 148 -9.02 5.46 2.26
C ALA A 148 -7.75 4.86 2.88
N TYR A 149 -6.82 5.72 3.28
CA TYR A 149 -5.67 5.29 4.05
C TYR A 149 -5.98 5.39 5.55
N ILE A 150 -5.84 4.27 6.26
CA ILE A 150 -5.95 4.22 7.71
C ILE A 150 -4.58 4.50 8.31
N ALA A 151 -4.45 5.60 9.01
CA ALA A 151 -3.19 6.08 9.57
C ALA A 151 -2.48 5.05 10.46
N LEU A 152 -1.17 5.05 10.42
CA LEU A 152 -0.35 4.27 11.35
C LEU A 152 -0.47 4.86 12.75
N SER A 153 -0.68 4.00 13.73
CA SER A 153 -0.57 4.32 15.16
C SER A 153 0.67 3.63 15.72
N PRO A 154 1.42 4.28 16.61
CA PRO A 154 2.63 3.72 17.18
C PRO A 154 2.31 2.51 18.06
N SER A 155 3.22 1.52 18.08
CA SER A 155 3.17 0.37 18.98
C SER A 155 4.29 0.43 20.00
N ILE A 156 4.22 -0.42 21.03
CA ILE A 156 5.24 -0.42 22.10
C ILE A 156 6.60 -0.86 21.55
N VAL A 157 6.64 -1.96 20.78
CA VAL A 157 7.93 -2.51 20.28
C VAL A 157 8.53 -1.72 19.12
N ARG A 158 7.76 -0.81 18.49
CA ARG A 158 8.24 0.06 17.42
C ARG A 158 8.13 1.53 17.79
N TRP A 159 8.26 1.82 19.07
CA TRP A 159 8.15 3.19 19.59
C TRP A 159 9.21 4.14 19.02
N ASP A 160 10.41 3.64 18.78
CA ASP A 160 11.51 4.35 18.14
C ASP A 160 11.25 4.72 16.67
N GLU A 161 10.28 4.09 16.04
CA GLU A 161 9.86 4.37 14.67
C GLU A 161 8.74 5.41 14.58
N LYS A 162 8.21 5.89 15.73
CA LYS A 162 7.04 6.78 15.80
C LYS A 162 7.17 8.00 14.91
N GLU A 163 8.28 8.72 14.99
CA GLU A 163 8.48 9.97 14.21
C GLU A 163 8.44 9.74 12.70
N ARG A 164 9.02 8.61 12.24
CA ARG A 164 8.97 8.21 10.83
C ARG A 164 7.56 7.84 10.39
N GLY A 165 6.81 7.12 11.23
CA GLY A 165 5.41 6.81 10.97
C GLY A 165 4.53 8.06 10.91
N GLU A 166 4.74 9.03 11.80
CA GLU A 166 4.05 10.33 11.79
C GLU A 166 4.39 11.16 10.55
N ALA A 167 5.66 11.13 10.10
CA ALA A 167 6.07 11.80 8.88
C ALA A 167 5.33 11.22 7.67
N LEU A 168 5.27 9.90 7.54
CA LEU A 168 4.50 9.22 6.50
C LEU A 168 3.01 9.59 6.57
N ASN A 169 2.42 9.53 7.76
CA ASN A 169 1.01 9.89 7.96
C ASN A 169 0.72 11.33 7.49
N ARG A 170 1.61 12.29 7.79
CA ARG A 170 1.45 13.68 7.33
C ARG A 170 1.47 13.78 5.79
N MET A 171 2.45 13.14 5.14
CA MET A 171 2.56 13.16 3.68
C MET A 171 1.31 12.58 3.00
N ILE A 172 0.83 11.43 3.49
CA ILE A 172 -0.37 10.78 2.93
C ILE A 172 -1.62 11.65 3.20
N ARG A 173 -1.78 12.18 4.41
CA ARG A 173 -2.90 13.05 4.75
C ARG A 173 -2.96 14.28 3.84
N ASP A 174 -1.84 14.93 3.61
CA ASP A 174 -1.79 16.13 2.79
C ASP A 174 -2.10 15.78 1.32
N TYR A 175 -1.53 14.71 0.79
CA TYR A 175 -1.84 14.22 -0.56
C TYR A 175 -3.31 13.82 -0.75
N THR A 176 -3.95 13.19 0.24
CA THR A 176 -5.36 12.80 0.13
C THR A 176 -6.32 13.98 0.08
N ARG A 177 -5.92 15.17 0.52
CA ARG A 177 -6.73 16.40 0.41
C ARG A 177 -6.75 16.99 -1.00
N GLU A 178 -5.73 16.68 -1.79
CA GLU A 178 -5.53 17.23 -3.14
C GLU A 178 -6.17 16.35 -4.21
N ILE A 179 -6.38 15.07 -3.94
CA ILE A 179 -6.82 14.09 -4.94
C ILE A 179 -8.27 13.64 -4.65
N PRO A 180 -9.22 13.94 -5.55
CA PRO A 180 -10.60 13.44 -5.43
C PRO A 180 -10.65 11.90 -5.32
N GLY A 181 -11.55 11.40 -4.50
CA GLY A 181 -11.69 9.94 -4.28
C GLY A 181 -10.74 9.36 -3.24
N LEU A 182 -9.74 10.13 -2.79
CA LEU A 182 -8.89 9.72 -1.66
C LEU A 182 -9.42 10.23 -0.33
N LYS A 183 -9.22 9.46 0.72
CA LYS A 183 -9.56 9.80 2.10
C LYS A 183 -8.43 9.43 3.05
N TYR A 184 -8.31 10.20 4.13
CA TYR A 184 -7.43 9.89 5.25
C TYR A 184 -8.28 9.61 6.48
N ILE A 185 -8.04 8.48 7.13
CA ILE A 185 -8.70 8.09 8.37
C ILE A 185 -7.70 8.27 9.51
N ALA A 186 -7.96 9.27 10.35
CA ALA A 186 -7.11 9.58 11.48
C ALA A 186 -7.21 8.46 12.54
N ALA A 187 -6.14 7.70 12.68
CA ALA A 187 -6.01 6.61 13.63
C ALA A 187 -4.65 6.65 14.37
N GLU A 188 -3.88 7.72 14.21
CA GLU A 188 -2.53 7.84 14.75
C GLU A 188 -2.49 7.86 16.28
N SER A 189 -3.51 8.42 16.93
CA SER A 189 -3.55 8.56 18.39
C SER A 189 -4.35 7.47 19.11
N ILE A 190 -5.01 6.54 18.38
CA ILE A 190 -5.90 5.55 19.01
C ILE A 190 -5.19 4.64 20.02
N SER A 191 -3.89 4.43 19.84
CA SER A 191 -3.07 3.61 20.74
C SER A 191 -2.46 4.37 21.90
N LEU A 192 -2.60 5.70 21.94
CA LEU A 192 -1.91 6.55 22.91
C LEU A 192 -2.78 6.86 24.14
N GLY A 193 -2.13 6.94 25.29
CA GLY A 193 -2.69 7.49 26.53
C GLY A 193 -2.54 9.01 26.61
N SER A 194 -3.04 9.57 27.70
CA SER A 194 -2.91 11.01 28.00
C SER A 194 -1.46 11.47 28.21
N ASP A 195 -0.56 10.54 28.49
CA ASP A 195 0.89 10.75 28.59
C ASP A 195 1.60 10.71 27.23
N GLY A 196 0.85 10.50 26.13
CA GLY A 196 1.35 10.41 24.78
C GLY A 196 2.10 9.10 24.46
N LYS A 197 2.02 8.08 25.33
CA LYS A 197 2.65 6.77 25.14
C LYS A 197 1.64 5.70 24.76
N PRO A 198 2.08 4.61 24.08
CA PRO A 198 1.19 3.50 23.77
C PRO A 198 0.64 2.84 25.02
N ARG A 199 -0.67 2.63 25.06
CA ARG A 199 -1.40 1.98 26.15
C ARG A 199 -1.26 0.46 26.03
N PRO A 200 -0.62 -0.22 27.03
CA PRO A 200 -0.32 -1.65 26.94
C PRO A 200 -1.53 -2.54 26.72
N GLU A 201 -2.68 -2.20 27.30
CA GLU A 201 -3.93 -2.98 27.21
C GLU A 201 -4.53 -3.01 25.80
N LEU A 202 -4.10 -2.11 24.91
CA LEU A 202 -4.54 -2.08 23.52
C LEU A 202 -3.75 -3.03 22.61
N PHE A 203 -2.77 -3.73 23.18
CA PHE A 203 -1.92 -4.67 22.43
C PHE A 203 -1.99 -6.07 23.04
N VAL A 204 -1.80 -7.10 22.22
CA VAL A 204 -1.58 -8.46 22.69
C VAL A 204 -0.16 -8.62 23.24
N ALA A 205 0.21 -9.82 23.70
CA ALA A 205 1.47 -10.09 24.38
C ALA A 205 2.74 -9.69 23.59
N ASP A 206 2.66 -9.65 22.26
CA ASP A 206 3.78 -9.22 21.41
C ASP A 206 4.00 -7.70 21.38
N LYS A 207 3.11 -6.91 22.01
CA LYS A 207 3.19 -5.45 22.11
C LYS A 207 3.22 -4.72 20.75
N LEU A 208 2.82 -5.41 19.69
CA LEU A 208 2.75 -4.91 18.30
C LEU A 208 1.33 -4.91 17.77
N HIS A 209 0.63 -6.07 17.89
CA HIS A 209 -0.70 -6.24 17.33
C HIS A 209 -1.78 -5.83 18.32
N PHE A 210 -2.86 -5.29 17.80
CA PHE A 210 -3.98 -4.84 18.64
C PHE A 210 -4.66 -5.99 19.38
N SER A 211 -5.04 -5.72 20.63
CA SER A 211 -5.99 -6.49 21.40
C SER A 211 -7.43 -6.27 20.88
N PRO A 212 -8.44 -7.01 21.33
CA PRO A 212 -9.84 -6.71 21.02
C PRO A 212 -10.23 -5.26 21.29
N GLU A 213 -9.74 -4.67 22.39
CA GLU A 213 -9.97 -3.26 22.74
C GLU A 213 -9.31 -2.32 21.74
N GLY A 214 -8.10 -2.63 21.28
CA GLY A 214 -7.42 -1.87 20.24
C GLY A 214 -8.20 -1.90 18.91
N TYR A 215 -8.72 -3.06 18.51
CA TYR A 215 -9.58 -3.16 17.32
C TYR A 215 -10.91 -2.42 17.48
N LYS A 216 -11.49 -2.36 18.68
CA LYS A 216 -12.69 -1.56 18.93
C LYS A 216 -12.45 -0.07 18.64
N LEU A 217 -11.33 0.48 19.12
CA LEU A 217 -10.96 1.88 18.84
C LEU A 217 -10.67 2.10 17.35
N LEU A 218 -10.04 1.14 16.70
CA LEU A 218 -9.82 1.21 15.25
C LEU A 218 -11.14 1.18 14.48
N THR A 219 -12.09 0.34 14.89
CA THR A 219 -13.45 0.30 14.33
C THR A 219 -14.16 1.65 14.46
N GLU A 220 -14.10 2.25 15.64
CA GLU A 220 -14.69 3.56 15.92
C GLU A 220 -14.08 4.66 15.03
N SER A 221 -12.75 4.62 14.78
CA SER A 221 -12.08 5.57 13.89
C SER A 221 -12.46 5.40 12.43
N VAL A 222 -12.69 4.18 11.98
CA VAL A 222 -13.02 3.87 10.57
C VAL A 222 -14.48 4.16 10.24
N ARG A 223 -15.41 3.83 11.15
CA ARG A 223 -16.87 3.87 10.92
C ARG A 223 -17.40 5.18 10.32
N PRO A 224 -17.00 6.40 10.77
CA PRO A 224 -17.52 7.66 10.23
C PRO A 224 -17.15 7.92 8.76
N HIS A 225 -16.15 7.23 8.25
CA HIS A 225 -15.60 7.44 6.91
C HIS A 225 -16.19 6.50 5.83
N LEU A 226 -16.98 5.51 6.27
CA LEU A 226 -17.59 4.55 5.36
C LEU A 226 -18.77 5.18 4.60
N PRO A 227 -19.02 4.74 3.35
CA PRO A 227 -20.21 5.13 2.62
C PRO A 227 -21.48 4.69 3.38
N LYS A 228 -22.50 5.55 3.34
CA LYS A 228 -23.83 5.25 3.89
C LYS A 228 -24.54 4.22 3.04
#